data_67fce3a826382e53d3ca972f83658a8a
#
_entry.id   67fce3a826382e53d3ca972f83658a8a
#
_cell.length_a   1.000
_cell.length_b   1.000
_cell.length_c   1.000
_cell.angle_alpha   90.00
_cell.angle_beta   90.00
_cell.angle_gamma   90.00
#
_symmetry.space_group_name_H-M   'P 1'
#
loop_
_entity.id
_entity.type
_entity.pdbx_description
1 polymer ?
#
loop_
_entity_poly.entity_id
_entity_poly.type
_entity_poly.pdbx_seq_one_letter_code
_entity_poly.pdbx_strand_id
1 'polypeptide(L)'
;MLFVLEGNIITFLNISGAKLITYGQQDIAFSPYNASWRERRKLFVSELVSSKRVQSFAYALEAQVGELIQSLSLRSPPTEAVNLNETLFTLIDGFIGRVAFGSMNGAKLMKYAKFQQVFSEAMVALSAFSAQDFFPTLPMSRWFDKLVGLEARYQRIFLELDSYFEMVLSQHMDPGRVKPDKDDLVDVLISLWKRQGKVTKDHLKALLMDAFIGGTTTSSVTLLWAISELIKNPAVMKKAQAEIRSLVRVKQRLVQVDDLCKLNYLKMVVKETLRLHPPAPLLVPRETMDHVKVLGYDIPSKTRIFVNVWAMGRDPACWDRPEEFYPERFEGIDTDFYGSHYELLPFGAGRRICPAIPMGATIVEFTLASLLHSFDWELPDGVRKEDVSMEGTGRQVFCRKTPLYLVPSVYTG
;
A
#
# COMPACT_ATOMS: atom_id res chain seq x y z
N MET A 1 -1.35 -11.25 22.98
CA MET A 1 -1.51 -10.49 21.73
C MET A 1 -2.92 -10.57 21.14
N LEU A 2 -3.58 -11.74 21.12
CA LEU A 2 -4.98 -11.92 20.67
C LEU A 2 -5.94 -10.87 21.24
N PHE A 3 -5.96 -10.69 22.54
CA PHE A 3 -6.88 -9.76 23.24
C PHE A 3 -6.76 -8.31 22.79
N VAL A 4 -5.57 -7.88 22.38
CA VAL A 4 -5.30 -6.49 21.97
C VAL A 4 -5.80 -6.23 20.54
N LEU A 5 -5.82 -7.24 19.67
CA LEU A 5 -6.20 -7.10 18.28
C LEU A 5 -7.68 -7.37 18.01
N GLU A 6 -8.35 -8.21 18.81
CA GLU A 6 -9.74 -8.64 18.59
C GLU A 6 -10.79 -7.88 19.39
N GLY A 7 -10.41 -7.23 20.49
CA GLY A 7 -11.36 -6.58 21.42
C GLY A 7 -11.90 -5.22 20.93
N ASN A 8 -13.00 -4.77 21.57
CA ASN A 8 -13.50 -3.38 21.53
C ASN A 8 -12.51 -2.37 22.14
N ILE A 9 -11.28 -2.77 22.35
CA ILE A 9 -10.31 -2.20 23.25
C ILE A 9 -9.47 -1.12 22.56
N ILE A 10 -9.42 -1.13 21.20
CA ILE A 10 -8.46 -0.29 20.47
C ILE A 10 -9.13 0.49 19.35
N THR A 11 -8.90 1.79 19.33
CA THR A 11 -9.19 2.71 18.23
C THR A 11 -7.89 3.23 17.61
N PHE A 12 -7.97 3.95 16.48
CA PHE A 12 -6.80 4.65 15.96
C PHE A 12 -6.49 5.89 16.79
N LEU A 13 -5.20 6.23 16.82
CA LEU A 13 -4.70 7.41 17.50
C LEU A 13 -5.26 8.68 16.86
N ASN A 14 -5.73 9.60 17.69
CA ASN A 14 -6.16 10.92 17.25
C ASN A 14 -4.92 11.78 17.00
N ILE A 15 -4.45 11.81 15.74
CA ILE A 15 -3.29 12.61 15.30
C ILE A 15 -3.81 13.90 14.66
N SER A 16 -3.26 15.04 15.05
CA SER A 16 -3.71 16.37 14.61
C SER A 16 -3.71 16.52 13.08
N GLY A 17 -2.67 16.05 12.40
CA GLY A 17 -2.58 16.05 10.94
C GLY A 17 -3.65 15.17 10.28
N ALA A 18 -3.89 13.96 10.81
CA ALA A 18 -4.90 13.05 10.28
C ALA A 18 -6.30 13.65 10.41
N LYS A 19 -6.62 14.26 11.55
CA LYS A 19 -7.94 14.88 11.78
C LYS A 19 -8.29 15.91 10.71
N LEU A 20 -7.33 16.73 10.31
CA LEU A 20 -7.59 17.75 9.29
C LEU A 20 -7.62 17.14 7.87
N ILE A 21 -6.59 16.36 7.52
CA ILE A 21 -6.39 15.86 6.15
C ILE A 21 -7.48 14.84 5.75
N THR A 22 -8.05 14.10 6.72
CA THR A 22 -9.07 13.06 6.44
C THR A 22 -10.50 13.52 6.76
N TYR A 23 -10.81 14.77 6.53
CA TYR A 23 -12.18 15.33 6.69
C TYR A 23 -12.76 15.12 8.10
N GLY A 24 -11.98 15.42 9.14
CA GLY A 24 -12.41 15.18 10.52
C GLY A 24 -12.45 13.71 10.90
N GLN A 25 -11.55 12.90 10.36
CA GLN A 25 -11.48 11.44 10.56
C GLN A 25 -12.75 10.72 10.04
N GLN A 26 -13.23 11.10 8.86
CA GLN A 26 -14.33 10.40 8.17
C GLN A 26 -13.86 9.27 7.24
N ASP A 27 -12.56 9.02 7.22
CA ASP A 27 -11.88 7.92 6.53
C ASP A 27 -12.03 6.56 7.24
N ILE A 28 -11.36 5.52 6.77
CA ILE A 28 -11.34 4.20 7.40
C ILE A 28 -10.07 4.02 8.24
N ALA A 29 -8.96 4.61 7.78
CA ALA A 29 -7.65 4.41 8.39
C ALA A 29 -7.54 5.08 9.77
N PHE A 30 -8.00 6.33 9.94
CA PHE A 30 -7.81 7.12 11.16
C PHE A 30 -9.10 7.39 11.95
N SER A 31 -10.25 7.00 11.43
CA SER A 31 -11.54 7.20 12.07
C SER A 31 -11.67 6.37 13.37
N PRO A 32 -12.27 6.93 14.45
CA PRO A 32 -12.54 6.17 15.65
C PRO A 32 -13.55 5.02 15.39
N TYR A 33 -13.47 3.97 16.21
CA TYR A 33 -14.36 2.82 16.11
C TYR A 33 -15.77 3.18 16.60
N ASN A 34 -16.72 3.25 15.67
CA ASN A 34 -18.14 3.52 15.95
C ASN A 34 -19.04 2.90 14.86
N ALA A 35 -20.36 3.08 14.98
CA ALA A 35 -21.33 2.55 14.03
C ALA A 35 -21.10 3.09 12.60
N SER A 36 -20.83 4.40 12.47
CA SER A 36 -20.56 5.04 11.17
C SER A 36 -19.28 4.51 10.51
N TRP A 37 -18.22 4.30 11.30
CA TRP A 37 -17.01 3.65 10.79
C TRP A 37 -17.29 2.24 10.28
N ARG A 38 -18.08 1.43 10.99
CA ARG A 38 -18.44 0.06 10.56
C ARG A 38 -19.17 0.06 9.23
N GLU A 39 -20.11 0.99 9.04
CA GLU A 39 -20.84 1.14 7.77
C GLU A 39 -19.90 1.53 6.63
N ARG A 40 -19.07 2.57 6.81
CA ARG A 40 -18.09 3.00 5.80
C ARG A 40 -17.10 1.88 5.43
N ARG A 41 -16.56 1.18 6.45
CA ARG A 41 -15.67 0.05 6.20
C ARG A 41 -16.36 -1.08 5.43
N LYS A 42 -17.60 -1.41 5.77
CA LYS A 42 -18.39 -2.41 5.04
C LYS A 42 -18.51 -2.00 3.56
N LEU A 43 -18.89 -0.77 3.29
CA LEU A 43 -19.02 -0.24 1.93
C LEU A 43 -17.68 -0.29 1.19
N PHE A 44 -16.61 0.16 1.81
CA PHE A 44 -15.29 0.14 1.20
C PHE A 44 -14.86 -1.28 0.82
N VAL A 45 -15.01 -2.23 1.74
CA VAL A 45 -14.62 -3.63 1.50
C VAL A 45 -15.48 -4.25 0.40
N SER A 46 -16.81 -4.11 0.45
CA SER A 46 -17.71 -4.78 -0.51
C SER A 46 -17.66 -4.15 -1.90
N GLU A 47 -17.58 -2.82 -1.98
CA GLU A 47 -17.79 -2.08 -3.23
C GLU A 47 -16.49 -1.64 -3.93
N LEU A 48 -15.40 -1.45 -3.17
CA LEU A 48 -14.18 -0.89 -3.74
C LEU A 48 -13.01 -1.88 -3.82
N VAL A 49 -12.86 -2.78 -2.81
CA VAL A 49 -11.66 -3.61 -2.69
C VAL A 49 -11.94 -5.11 -2.52
N SER A 50 -13.18 -5.55 -2.73
CA SER A 50 -13.53 -6.98 -2.74
C SER A 50 -12.79 -7.71 -3.87
N SER A 51 -12.57 -9.03 -3.74
CA SER A 51 -11.92 -9.85 -4.78
C SER A 51 -12.59 -9.71 -6.15
N LYS A 52 -13.95 -9.64 -6.18
CA LYS A 52 -14.70 -9.38 -7.41
C LYS A 52 -14.36 -8.02 -8.02
N ARG A 53 -14.19 -6.99 -7.19
CA ARG A 53 -13.84 -5.65 -7.65
C ARG A 53 -12.39 -5.59 -8.14
N VAL A 54 -11.47 -6.24 -7.44
CA VAL A 54 -10.06 -6.39 -7.87
C VAL A 54 -9.98 -7.02 -9.24
N GLN A 55 -10.72 -8.11 -9.46
CA GLN A 55 -10.81 -8.75 -10.77
C GLN A 55 -11.38 -7.81 -11.85
N SER A 56 -12.34 -6.96 -11.50
CA SER A 56 -12.87 -5.98 -12.47
C SER A 56 -11.87 -4.90 -12.89
N PHE A 57 -10.82 -4.67 -12.09
CA PHE A 57 -9.72 -3.74 -12.38
C PHE A 57 -8.48 -4.41 -12.98
N ALA A 58 -8.47 -5.74 -13.15
CA ALA A 58 -7.34 -6.50 -13.70
C ALA A 58 -6.84 -5.89 -15.02
N TYR A 59 -7.76 -5.52 -15.92
CA TYR A 59 -7.43 -4.90 -17.21
C TYR A 59 -6.59 -3.62 -17.08
N ALA A 60 -6.86 -2.82 -16.03
CA ALA A 60 -6.13 -1.57 -15.81
C ALA A 60 -4.71 -1.85 -15.30
N LEU A 61 -4.55 -2.86 -14.45
CA LEU A 61 -3.25 -3.31 -13.95
C LEU A 61 -2.43 -3.93 -15.08
N GLU A 62 -3.03 -4.81 -15.89
CA GLU A 62 -2.40 -5.45 -17.04
C GLU A 62 -1.93 -4.42 -18.08
N ALA A 63 -2.77 -3.42 -18.38
CA ALA A 63 -2.40 -2.35 -19.29
C ALA A 63 -1.24 -1.51 -18.75
N GLN A 64 -1.29 -1.11 -17.47
CA GLN A 64 -0.27 -0.26 -16.86
C GLN A 64 1.10 -0.99 -16.77
N VAL A 65 1.08 -2.27 -16.40
CA VAL A 65 2.31 -3.10 -16.37
C VAL A 65 2.81 -3.37 -17.79
N GLY A 66 1.92 -3.60 -18.76
CA GLY A 66 2.26 -3.75 -20.17
C GLY A 66 2.96 -2.51 -20.75
N GLU A 67 2.46 -1.30 -20.45
CA GLU A 67 3.10 -0.03 -20.81
C GLU A 67 4.52 0.08 -20.22
N LEU A 68 4.71 -0.33 -18.96
CA LEU A 68 6.03 -0.37 -18.33
C LEU A 68 6.97 -1.36 -19.02
N ILE A 69 6.52 -2.61 -19.26
CA ILE A 69 7.33 -3.63 -19.95
C ILE A 69 7.76 -3.11 -21.32
N GLN A 70 6.83 -2.53 -22.09
CA GLN A 70 7.15 -1.96 -23.39
C GLN A 70 8.19 -0.83 -23.27
N SER A 71 8.04 0.07 -22.33
CA SER A 71 8.98 1.19 -22.13
C SER A 71 10.38 0.71 -21.75
N LEU A 72 10.49 -0.32 -20.91
CA LEU A 72 11.76 -0.92 -20.53
C LEU A 72 12.41 -1.68 -21.69
N SER A 73 11.61 -2.39 -22.50
CA SER A 73 12.10 -3.14 -23.65
C SER A 73 12.63 -2.27 -24.79
N LEU A 74 12.14 -1.01 -24.89
CA LEU A 74 12.56 -0.05 -25.93
C LEU A 74 13.72 0.85 -25.50
N ARG A 75 14.30 0.67 -24.31
CA ARG A 75 15.41 1.51 -23.83
C ARG A 75 16.65 1.30 -24.69
N SER A 76 17.37 2.40 -24.91
CA SER A 76 18.64 2.41 -25.64
C SER A 76 19.59 3.41 -24.95
N PRO A 77 20.80 2.98 -24.55
CA PRO A 77 21.34 1.61 -24.70
C PRO A 77 20.68 0.62 -23.73
N PRO A 78 20.61 -0.69 -24.07
CA PRO A 78 20.03 -1.72 -23.22
C PRO A 78 20.73 -1.92 -21.87
N THR A 79 21.95 -1.42 -21.73
CA THR A 79 22.79 -1.51 -20.53
C THR A 79 22.53 -0.36 -19.53
N GLU A 80 21.63 0.57 -19.84
CA GLU A 80 21.33 1.68 -18.94
C GLU A 80 20.57 1.21 -17.71
N ALA A 81 21.10 1.52 -16.52
CA ALA A 81 20.49 1.17 -15.26
C ALA A 81 19.18 1.95 -15.03
N VAL A 82 18.16 1.26 -14.54
CA VAL A 82 16.84 1.80 -14.23
C VAL A 82 16.72 2.06 -12.73
N ASN A 83 16.26 3.26 -12.36
CA ASN A 83 15.85 3.57 -10.98
C ASN A 83 14.51 2.89 -10.67
N LEU A 84 14.54 1.71 -10.05
CA LEU A 84 13.32 0.97 -9.73
C LEU A 84 12.45 1.65 -8.69
N ASN A 85 13.00 2.51 -7.83
CA ASN A 85 12.19 3.27 -6.90
C ASN A 85 11.19 4.17 -7.64
N GLU A 86 11.67 5.00 -8.55
CA GLU A 86 10.82 5.90 -9.35
C GLU A 86 9.90 5.11 -10.28
N THR A 87 10.43 4.08 -10.92
CA THR A 87 9.68 3.26 -11.89
C THR A 87 8.48 2.58 -11.24
N LEU A 88 8.67 1.90 -10.10
CA LEU A 88 7.60 1.19 -9.43
C LEU A 88 6.60 2.13 -8.73
N PHE A 89 7.08 3.25 -8.16
CA PHE A 89 6.17 4.27 -7.63
C PHE A 89 5.28 4.86 -8.74
N THR A 90 5.87 5.23 -9.88
CA THR A 90 5.12 5.76 -11.02
C THR A 90 4.11 4.74 -11.56
N LEU A 91 4.50 3.47 -11.66
CA LEU A 91 3.61 2.39 -12.07
C LEU A 91 2.38 2.27 -11.16
N ILE A 92 2.63 2.10 -9.86
CA ILE A 92 1.55 1.83 -8.90
C ILE A 92 0.66 3.07 -8.73
N ASP A 93 1.24 4.26 -8.67
CA ASP A 93 0.49 5.50 -8.58
C ASP A 93 -0.38 5.72 -9.84
N GLY A 94 0.15 5.46 -11.02
CA GLY A 94 -0.59 5.50 -12.28
C GLY A 94 -1.76 4.50 -12.30
N PHE A 95 -1.54 3.28 -11.79
CA PHE A 95 -2.60 2.28 -11.64
C PHE A 95 -3.70 2.75 -10.67
N ILE A 96 -3.32 3.19 -9.46
CA ILE A 96 -4.29 3.69 -8.47
C ILE A 96 -5.06 4.91 -9.02
N GLY A 97 -4.38 5.84 -9.68
CA GLY A 97 -5.01 6.98 -10.33
C GLY A 97 -6.02 6.57 -11.41
N ARG A 98 -5.67 5.59 -12.25
CA ARG A 98 -6.56 5.05 -13.29
C ARG A 98 -7.78 4.35 -12.70
N VAL A 99 -7.59 3.56 -11.64
CA VAL A 99 -8.70 2.89 -10.93
C VAL A 99 -9.58 3.89 -10.21
N ALA A 100 -9.00 4.91 -9.58
CA ALA A 100 -9.74 5.90 -8.81
C ALA A 100 -10.52 6.89 -9.68
N PHE A 101 -9.89 7.43 -10.72
CA PHE A 101 -10.37 8.59 -11.49
C PHE A 101 -10.63 8.30 -12.98
N GLY A 102 -10.44 7.05 -13.40
CA GLY A 102 -10.57 6.64 -14.80
C GLY A 102 -9.42 7.12 -15.67
N SER A 103 -9.67 7.21 -16.98
CA SER A 103 -8.65 7.62 -17.95
C SER A 103 -8.27 9.09 -17.78
N MET A 104 -6.98 9.37 -17.72
CA MET A 104 -6.41 10.71 -17.58
C MET A 104 -5.53 11.05 -18.77
N ASN A 105 -5.80 12.20 -19.43
CA ASN A 105 -5.02 12.71 -20.56
C ASN A 105 -4.94 14.25 -20.52
N GLY A 106 -3.94 14.81 -21.20
CA GLY A 106 -3.78 16.26 -21.38
C GLY A 106 -3.81 17.05 -20.06
N ALA A 107 -4.71 18.03 -19.97
CA ALA A 107 -4.84 18.91 -18.80
C ALA A 107 -5.19 18.16 -17.50
N LYS A 108 -5.87 17.01 -17.58
CA LYS A 108 -6.14 16.14 -16.41
C LYS A 108 -4.86 15.55 -15.86
N LEU A 109 -3.94 15.11 -16.72
CA LEU A 109 -2.65 14.55 -16.32
C LEU A 109 -1.79 15.59 -15.59
N MET A 110 -1.75 16.82 -16.07
CA MET A 110 -1.01 17.92 -15.38
C MET A 110 -1.58 18.20 -13.99
N LYS A 111 -2.91 18.22 -13.85
CA LYS A 111 -3.56 18.40 -12.54
C LYS A 111 -3.30 17.24 -11.62
N TYR A 112 -3.24 16.02 -12.16
CA TYR A 112 -2.89 14.83 -11.39
C TYR A 112 -1.45 14.86 -10.91
N ALA A 113 -0.50 15.31 -11.70
CA ALA A 113 0.90 15.47 -11.26
C ALA A 113 1.02 16.46 -10.08
N LYS A 114 0.26 17.56 -10.09
CA LYS A 114 0.18 18.47 -8.94
C LYS A 114 -0.45 17.77 -7.73
N PHE A 115 -1.51 17.02 -7.91
CA PHE A 115 -2.13 16.22 -6.84
C PHE A 115 -1.14 15.24 -6.21
N GLN A 116 -0.35 14.52 -7.00
CA GLN A 116 0.68 13.60 -6.54
C GLN A 116 1.71 14.30 -5.63
N GLN A 117 2.16 15.49 -6.02
CA GLN A 117 3.09 16.27 -5.22
C GLN A 117 2.49 16.62 -3.85
N VAL A 118 1.27 17.17 -3.84
CA VAL A 118 0.56 17.54 -2.58
C VAL A 118 0.24 16.31 -1.75
N PHE A 119 -0.11 15.20 -2.40
CA PHE A 119 -0.36 13.92 -1.73
C PHE A 119 0.89 13.38 -1.04
N SER A 120 2.06 13.50 -1.68
CA SER A 120 3.34 13.14 -1.06
C SER A 120 3.63 13.98 0.21
N GLU A 121 3.33 15.28 0.17
CA GLU A 121 3.41 16.14 1.36
C GLU A 121 2.42 15.73 2.46
N ALA A 122 1.21 15.31 2.07
CA ALA A 122 0.20 14.80 3.00
C ALA A 122 0.67 13.52 3.70
N MET A 123 1.31 12.59 2.97
CA MET A 123 1.87 11.37 3.56
C MET A 123 2.94 11.65 4.60
N VAL A 124 3.81 12.66 4.36
CA VAL A 124 4.78 13.12 5.35
C VAL A 124 4.07 13.72 6.56
N ALA A 125 3.03 14.53 6.35
CA ALA A 125 2.25 15.17 7.41
C ALA A 125 1.49 14.14 8.28
N LEU A 126 0.91 13.10 7.67
CA LEU A 126 0.23 11.99 8.36
C LEU A 126 1.20 11.11 9.17
N SER A 127 2.48 11.09 8.80
CA SER A 127 3.52 10.34 9.51
C SER A 127 4.18 11.13 10.64
N ALA A 128 3.96 12.44 10.70
CA ALA A 128 4.55 13.32 11.69
C ALA A 128 3.63 13.49 12.90
N PHE A 129 4.21 13.47 14.09
CA PHE A 129 3.52 13.83 15.32
C PHE A 129 3.81 15.30 15.64
N SER A 130 2.76 16.03 15.99
CA SER A 130 2.85 17.39 16.49
C SER A 130 3.24 17.44 17.98
N ALA A 131 3.64 18.58 18.49
CA ALA A 131 3.86 18.74 19.93
C ALA A 131 2.59 18.46 20.73
N GLN A 132 1.40 18.82 20.18
CA GLN A 132 0.11 18.52 20.78
C GLN A 132 -0.17 17.00 20.82
N ASP A 133 0.32 16.23 19.85
CA ASP A 133 0.14 14.76 19.84
C ASP A 133 1.00 14.09 20.92
N PHE A 134 2.17 14.64 21.26
CA PHE A 134 3.02 14.16 22.36
C PHE A 134 2.55 14.64 23.72
N PHE A 135 2.10 15.89 23.81
CA PHE A 135 1.76 16.56 25.05
C PHE A 135 0.33 17.16 25.02
N PRO A 136 -0.71 16.31 24.89
CA PRO A 136 -2.08 16.78 24.66
C PRO A 136 -2.66 17.61 25.82
N THR A 137 -2.14 17.41 27.03
CA THR A 137 -2.58 18.12 28.25
C THR A 137 -1.88 19.46 28.49
N LEU A 138 -0.80 19.75 27.72
CA LEU A 138 -0.05 21.00 27.88
C LEU A 138 -0.57 22.08 26.90
N PRO A 139 -1.16 23.19 27.39
CA PRO A 139 -1.67 24.25 26.49
C PRO A 139 -0.59 24.84 25.57
N MET A 140 0.66 24.90 26.04
CA MET A 140 1.79 25.40 25.26
C MET A 140 2.12 24.54 24.03
N SER A 141 1.79 23.23 24.00
CA SER A 141 2.06 22.38 22.86
C SER A 141 1.33 22.84 21.60
N ARG A 142 0.04 23.20 21.76
CA ARG A 142 -0.77 23.75 20.66
C ARG A 142 -0.26 25.12 20.18
N TRP A 143 0.18 25.97 21.11
CA TRP A 143 0.76 27.25 20.76
C TRP A 143 2.08 27.09 20.00
N PHE A 144 2.92 26.14 20.41
CA PHE A 144 4.15 25.79 19.70
C PHE A 144 3.87 25.31 18.27
N ASP A 145 2.91 24.39 18.08
CA ASP A 145 2.53 23.90 16.75
C ASP A 145 2.04 25.03 15.83
N LYS A 146 1.33 26.02 16.37
CA LYS A 146 0.95 27.25 15.65
C LYS A 146 2.14 28.10 15.29
N LEU A 147 3.06 28.30 16.23
CA LEU A 147 4.25 29.14 16.04
C LEU A 147 5.15 28.59 14.93
N VAL A 148 5.33 27.27 14.86
CA VAL A 148 6.10 26.61 13.79
C VAL A 148 5.33 26.48 12.48
N GLY A 149 4.12 27.00 12.39
CA GLY A 149 3.29 27.01 11.17
C GLY A 149 2.71 25.65 10.77
N LEU A 150 2.70 24.67 11.67
CA LEU A 150 2.26 23.30 11.36
C LEU A 150 0.79 23.25 10.98
N GLU A 151 -0.08 23.96 11.70
CA GLU A 151 -1.51 24.05 11.43
C GLU A 151 -1.78 24.66 10.04
N ALA A 152 -1.07 25.75 9.70
CA ALA A 152 -1.18 26.39 8.38
C ALA A 152 -0.72 25.48 7.25
N ARG A 153 0.34 24.69 7.47
CA ARG A 153 0.81 23.69 6.51
C ARG A 153 -0.26 22.60 6.27
N TYR A 154 -0.85 22.04 7.32
CA TYR A 154 -1.90 21.03 7.20
C TYR A 154 -3.14 21.60 6.49
N GLN A 155 -3.53 22.83 6.82
CA GLN A 155 -4.65 23.51 6.18
C GLN A 155 -4.41 23.71 4.66
N ARG A 156 -3.20 24.14 4.25
CA ARG A 156 -2.85 24.26 2.83
C ARG A 156 -2.95 22.92 2.10
N ILE A 157 -2.34 21.87 2.67
CA ILE A 157 -2.40 20.51 2.09
C ILE A 157 -3.85 20.06 1.93
N PHE A 158 -4.67 20.23 2.96
CA PHE A 158 -6.08 19.86 2.92
C PHE A 158 -6.82 20.60 1.81
N LEU A 159 -6.70 21.91 1.71
CA LEU A 159 -7.40 22.73 0.70
C LEU A 159 -7.00 22.35 -0.72
N GLU A 160 -5.73 22.08 -0.96
CA GLU A 160 -5.26 21.66 -2.29
C GLU A 160 -5.79 20.27 -2.67
N LEU A 161 -5.78 19.30 -1.76
CA LEU A 161 -6.36 17.97 -1.98
C LEU A 161 -7.88 18.04 -2.15
N ASP A 162 -8.57 18.81 -1.31
CA ASP A 162 -10.01 18.99 -1.38
C ASP A 162 -10.44 19.62 -2.71
N SER A 163 -9.74 20.64 -3.16
CA SER A 163 -9.96 21.27 -4.46
C SER A 163 -9.83 20.28 -5.62
N TYR A 164 -8.85 19.36 -5.53
CA TYR A 164 -8.69 18.32 -6.54
C TYR A 164 -9.85 17.32 -6.53
N PHE A 165 -10.23 16.82 -5.35
CA PHE A 165 -11.37 15.89 -5.25
C PHE A 165 -12.69 16.54 -5.66
N GLU A 166 -12.95 17.80 -5.31
CA GLU A 166 -14.14 18.53 -5.78
C GLU A 166 -14.18 18.64 -7.31
N MET A 167 -13.05 18.96 -7.92
CA MET A 167 -12.93 18.99 -9.37
C MET A 167 -13.26 17.63 -9.99
N VAL A 168 -12.70 16.53 -9.44
CA VAL A 168 -12.95 15.18 -9.93
C VAL A 168 -14.41 14.79 -9.77
N LEU A 169 -15.00 15.02 -8.59
CA LEU A 169 -16.41 14.74 -8.35
C LEU A 169 -17.33 15.53 -9.29
N SER A 170 -17.05 16.83 -9.49
CA SER A 170 -17.81 17.68 -10.40
C SER A 170 -17.77 17.16 -11.83
N GLN A 171 -16.59 16.73 -12.32
CA GLN A 171 -16.45 16.14 -13.66
C GLN A 171 -17.23 14.83 -13.81
N HIS A 172 -17.27 13.99 -12.77
CA HIS A 172 -18.02 12.72 -12.78
C HIS A 172 -19.53 12.92 -12.66
N MET A 173 -19.97 14.04 -12.11
CA MET A 173 -21.39 14.42 -12.00
C MET A 173 -21.90 15.22 -13.18
N ASP A 174 -21.03 15.63 -14.10
CA ASP A 174 -21.42 16.39 -15.30
C ASP A 174 -22.37 15.55 -16.16
N PRO A 175 -23.60 16.02 -16.45
CA PRO A 175 -24.53 15.33 -17.33
C PRO A 175 -24.00 15.08 -18.75
N GLY A 176 -23.05 15.90 -19.21
CA GLY A 176 -22.40 15.77 -20.54
C GLY A 176 -21.25 14.75 -20.55
N ARG A 177 -20.88 14.17 -19.42
CA ARG A 177 -19.79 13.18 -19.37
C ARG A 177 -20.17 11.89 -20.08
N VAL A 178 -19.38 11.50 -21.07
CA VAL A 178 -19.45 10.15 -21.65
C VAL A 178 -18.92 9.18 -20.62
N LYS A 179 -19.81 8.34 -20.06
CA LYS A 179 -19.46 7.35 -19.06
C LYS A 179 -18.71 6.19 -19.73
N PRO A 180 -17.54 5.76 -19.20
CA PRO A 180 -16.83 4.60 -19.71
C PRO A 180 -17.62 3.30 -19.44
N ASP A 181 -17.33 2.25 -20.21
CA ASP A 181 -17.96 0.91 -20.03
C ASP A 181 -17.72 0.30 -18.64
N LYS A 182 -16.61 0.67 -18.00
CA LYS A 182 -16.24 0.20 -16.65
C LYS A 182 -16.18 1.37 -15.70
N ASP A 183 -16.92 1.23 -14.59
CA ASP A 183 -16.96 2.22 -13.52
C ASP A 183 -15.58 2.30 -12.82
N ASP A 184 -15.08 3.53 -12.63
CA ASP A 184 -13.98 3.82 -11.71
C ASP A 184 -14.50 3.94 -10.25
N LEU A 185 -13.58 4.13 -9.28
CA LEU A 185 -13.97 4.23 -7.87
C LEU A 185 -14.87 5.44 -7.60
N VAL A 186 -14.66 6.56 -8.30
CA VAL A 186 -15.50 7.76 -8.15
C VAL A 186 -16.90 7.48 -8.65
N ASP A 187 -17.09 6.81 -9.78
CA ASP A 187 -18.41 6.41 -10.30
C ASP A 187 -19.16 5.54 -9.30
N VAL A 188 -18.46 4.56 -8.73
CA VAL A 188 -19.03 3.66 -7.70
C VAL A 188 -19.45 4.45 -6.46
N LEU A 189 -18.58 5.30 -5.93
CA LEU A 189 -18.83 6.12 -4.75
C LEU A 189 -20.00 7.09 -4.95
N ILE A 190 -20.07 7.78 -6.10
CA ILE A 190 -21.21 8.66 -6.45
C ILE A 190 -22.50 7.85 -6.52
N SER A 191 -22.48 6.66 -7.09
CA SER A 191 -23.66 5.80 -7.16
C SER A 191 -24.15 5.38 -5.76
N LEU A 192 -23.23 5.08 -4.85
CA LEU A 192 -23.53 4.77 -3.44
C LEU A 192 -24.12 5.99 -2.70
N TRP A 193 -23.53 7.17 -2.89
CA TRP A 193 -24.01 8.40 -2.33
C TRP A 193 -25.46 8.70 -2.74
N LYS A 194 -25.75 8.60 -4.04
CA LYS A 194 -27.11 8.84 -4.56
C LYS A 194 -28.13 7.82 -4.05
N ARG A 195 -27.74 6.55 -3.83
CA ARG A 195 -28.65 5.48 -3.41
C ARG A 195 -28.95 5.43 -1.91
N GLN A 196 -27.97 5.75 -1.06
CA GLN A 196 -28.06 5.42 0.37
C GLN A 196 -28.38 6.61 1.29
N GLY A 197 -28.26 7.87 0.82
CA GLY A 197 -28.59 9.07 1.59
C GLY A 197 -27.78 9.32 2.89
N LYS A 198 -27.05 8.30 3.36
CA LYS A 198 -26.26 8.33 4.62
C LYS A 198 -24.79 8.70 4.38
N VAL A 199 -24.32 8.60 3.14
CA VAL A 199 -22.96 8.92 2.75
C VAL A 199 -22.91 10.38 2.32
N THR A 200 -21.98 11.17 2.85
CA THR A 200 -21.79 12.58 2.45
C THR A 200 -20.70 12.71 1.40
N LYS A 201 -20.57 13.88 0.77
CA LYS A 201 -19.44 14.16 -0.14
C LYS A 201 -18.09 14.03 0.57
N ASP A 202 -18.00 14.46 1.83
CA ASP A 202 -16.77 14.34 2.62
C ASP A 202 -16.40 12.87 2.87
N HIS A 203 -17.40 12.00 3.08
CA HIS A 203 -17.16 10.56 3.13
C HIS A 203 -16.57 10.02 1.84
N LEU A 204 -17.06 10.46 0.66
CA LEU A 204 -16.51 10.03 -0.63
C LEU A 204 -15.04 10.44 -0.76
N LYS A 205 -14.74 11.70 -0.45
CA LYS A 205 -13.37 12.23 -0.53
C LYS A 205 -12.43 11.53 0.46
N ALA A 206 -12.90 11.28 1.68
CA ALA A 206 -12.15 10.55 2.68
C ALA A 206 -11.84 9.10 2.25
N LEU A 207 -12.79 8.40 1.62
CA LEU A 207 -12.58 7.05 1.09
C LEU A 207 -11.66 7.02 -0.13
N LEU A 208 -11.69 8.04 -0.99
CA LEU A 208 -10.72 8.23 -2.06
C LEU A 208 -9.31 8.46 -1.50
N MET A 209 -9.20 9.29 -0.46
CA MET A 209 -7.94 9.49 0.26
C MET A 209 -7.38 8.17 0.79
N ASP A 210 -8.21 7.33 1.42
CA ASP A 210 -7.81 6.00 1.90
C ASP A 210 -7.25 5.11 0.79
N ALA A 211 -7.85 5.14 -0.40
CA ALA A 211 -7.38 4.35 -1.54
C ALA A 211 -5.95 4.75 -1.96
N PHE A 212 -5.64 6.05 -1.97
CA PHE A 212 -4.30 6.55 -2.27
C PHE A 212 -3.31 6.31 -1.13
N ILE A 213 -3.69 6.60 0.13
CA ILE A 213 -2.85 6.37 1.32
C ILE A 213 -2.43 4.90 1.40
N GLY A 214 -3.38 3.98 1.24
CA GLY A 214 -3.13 2.55 1.37
C GLY A 214 -2.51 1.91 0.14
N GLY A 215 -2.85 2.37 -1.08
CA GLY A 215 -2.55 1.65 -2.30
C GLY A 215 -1.18 1.93 -2.92
N THR A 216 -0.72 3.18 -2.89
CA THR A 216 0.45 3.60 -3.67
C THR A 216 1.75 3.17 -3.01
N THR A 217 2.07 3.72 -1.84
CA THR A 217 3.40 3.57 -1.23
C THR A 217 3.66 2.13 -0.76
N THR A 218 2.68 1.48 -0.14
CA THR A 218 2.86 0.15 0.45
C THR A 218 3.16 -0.92 -0.61
N SER A 219 2.45 -0.92 -1.72
CA SER A 219 2.66 -1.86 -2.82
C SER A 219 4.00 -1.63 -3.53
N SER A 220 4.35 -0.37 -3.80
CA SER A 220 5.64 -0.01 -4.41
C SER A 220 6.82 -0.44 -3.56
N VAL A 221 6.74 -0.21 -2.25
CA VAL A 221 7.80 -0.58 -1.30
C VAL A 221 7.93 -2.10 -1.17
N THR A 222 6.82 -2.84 -1.15
CA THR A 222 6.85 -4.30 -1.12
C THR A 222 7.54 -4.87 -2.37
N LEU A 223 7.23 -4.33 -3.54
CA LEU A 223 7.91 -4.72 -4.80
C LEU A 223 9.41 -4.43 -4.77
N LEU A 224 9.80 -3.26 -4.27
CA LEU A 224 11.21 -2.88 -4.14
C LEU A 224 11.97 -3.84 -3.22
N TRP A 225 11.40 -4.21 -2.08
CA TRP A 225 11.99 -5.18 -1.17
C TRP A 225 12.05 -6.57 -1.79
N ALA A 226 10.98 -7.02 -2.47
CA ALA A 226 10.96 -8.31 -3.15
C ALA A 226 12.08 -8.42 -4.20
N ILE A 227 12.21 -7.42 -5.07
CA ILE A 227 13.26 -7.40 -6.08
C ILE A 227 14.65 -7.29 -5.44
N SER A 228 14.81 -6.52 -4.36
CA SER A 228 16.08 -6.42 -3.63
C SER A 228 16.52 -7.76 -3.05
N GLU A 229 15.59 -8.51 -2.44
CA GLU A 229 15.87 -9.85 -1.92
C GLU A 229 16.19 -10.83 -3.06
N LEU A 230 15.47 -10.76 -4.17
CA LEU A 230 15.71 -11.64 -5.31
C LEU A 230 17.11 -11.40 -5.95
N ILE A 231 17.54 -10.14 -6.04
CA ILE A 231 18.92 -9.81 -6.52
C ILE A 231 19.98 -10.35 -5.57
N LYS A 232 19.75 -10.27 -4.25
CA LYS A 232 20.67 -10.83 -3.25
C LYS A 232 20.68 -12.36 -3.24
N ASN A 233 19.56 -12.98 -3.64
CA ASN A 233 19.35 -14.43 -3.65
C ASN A 233 19.08 -14.96 -5.06
N PRO A 234 20.10 -15.02 -5.96
CA PRO A 234 19.89 -15.36 -7.37
C PRO A 234 19.28 -16.75 -7.61
N ALA A 235 19.51 -17.72 -6.71
CA ALA A 235 18.89 -19.04 -6.80
C ALA A 235 17.37 -18.97 -6.63
N VAL A 236 16.88 -18.15 -5.68
CA VAL A 236 15.44 -17.90 -5.46
C VAL A 236 14.85 -17.19 -6.67
N MET A 237 15.55 -16.18 -7.21
CA MET A 237 15.10 -15.47 -8.41
C MET A 237 14.93 -16.40 -9.60
N LYS A 238 15.94 -17.22 -9.89
CA LYS A 238 15.90 -18.22 -10.99
C LYS A 238 14.76 -19.21 -10.83
N LYS A 239 14.48 -19.67 -9.60
CA LYS A 239 13.38 -20.60 -9.31
C LYS A 239 12.02 -19.94 -9.57
N ALA A 240 11.83 -18.68 -9.13
CA ALA A 240 10.63 -17.92 -9.41
C ALA A 240 10.44 -17.64 -10.92
N GLN A 241 11.51 -17.24 -11.63
CA GLN A 241 11.49 -17.07 -13.08
C GLN A 241 11.14 -18.37 -13.81
N ALA A 242 11.71 -19.51 -13.40
CA ALA A 242 11.42 -20.81 -13.98
C ALA A 242 9.96 -21.20 -13.84
N GLU A 243 9.34 -21.01 -12.65
CA GLU A 243 7.91 -21.26 -12.44
C GLU A 243 7.06 -20.41 -13.41
N ILE A 244 7.30 -19.09 -13.42
CA ILE A 244 6.50 -18.16 -14.20
C ILE A 244 6.66 -18.41 -15.70
N ARG A 245 7.90 -18.54 -16.17
CA ARG A 245 8.21 -18.75 -17.60
C ARG A 245 7.71 -20.08 -18.12
N SER A 246 7.76 -21.17 -17.32
CA SER A 246 7.19 -22.46 -17.70
C SER A 246 5.67 -22.38 -17.89
N LEU A 247 4.96 -21.68 -17.02
CA LEU A 247 3.52 -21.51 -17.13
C LEU A 247 3.12 -20.72 -18.39
N VAL A 248 3.84 -19.63 -18.68
CA VAL A 248 3.50 -18.71 -19.78
C VAL A 248 3.96 -19.26 -21.14
N ARG A 249 5.09 -19.97 -21.20
CA ARG A 249 5.57 -20.63 -22.42
C ARG A 249 4.52 -21.56 -23.04
N VAL A 250 3.80 -22.29 -22.20
CA VAL A 250 2.70 -23.17 -22.66
C VAL A 250 1.57 -22.36 -23.31
N LYS A 251 1.35 -21.11 -22.85
CA LYS A 251 0.24 -20.27 -23.31
C LYS A 251 0.64 -19.29 -24.42
N GLN A 252 1.93 -19.14 -24.74
CA GLN A 252 2.47 -18.24 -25.75
C GLN A 252 1.96 -16.78 -25.62
N ARG A 253 1.85 -16.26 -24.40
CA ARG A 253 1.33 -14.93 -24.12
C ARG A 253 1.98 -14.34 -22.86
N LEU A 254 1.78 -13.05 -22.61
CA LEU A 254 2.18 -12.40 -21.35
C LEU A 254 1.40 -12.96 -20.14
N VAL A 255 1.95 -12.79 -18.94
CA VAL A 255 1.28 -13.10 -17.68
C VAL A 255 -0.05 -12.32 -17.60
N GLN A 256 -1.09 -12.96 -17.10
CA GLN A 256 -2.39 -12.33 -16.78
C GLN A 256 -2.69 -12.50 -15.30
N VAL A 257 -3.55 -11.64 -14.76
CA VAL A 257 -3.95 -11.72 -13.34
C VAL A 257 -4.52 -13.08 -12.98
N ASP A 258 -5.25 -13.72 -13.89
CA ASP A 258 -5.81 -15.09 -13.70
C ASP A 258 -4.74 -16.18 -13.57
N ASP A 259 -3.50 -15.92 -13.97
CA ASP A 259 -2.43 -16.91 -13.84
C ASP A 259 -1.89 -17.01 -12.42
N LEU A 260 -2.07 -15.98 -11.61
CA LEU A 260 -1.53 -15.87 -10.24
C LEU A 260 -1.96 -17.03 -9.34
N CYS A 261 -3.15 -17.60 -9.57
CA CYS A 261 -3.59 -18.75 -8.78
C CYS A 261 -2.69 -19.99 -8.92
N LYS A 262 -1.87 -20.08 -9.98
CA LYS A 262 -0.98 -21.19 -10.30
C LYS A 262 0.49 -20.94 -9.92
N LEU A 263 0.86 -19.71 -9.52
CA LEU A 263 2.20 -19.31 -9.20
C LEU A 263 2.48 -19.49 -7.70
N ASN A 264 2.67 -20.73 -7.26
CA ASN A 264 2.80 -21.06 -5.83
C ASN A 264 4.12 -20.57 -5.23
N TYR A 265 5.22 -20.74 -5.97
CA TYR A 265 6.52 -20.30 -5.48
C TYR A 265 6.64 -18.77 -5.42
N LEU A 266 6.08 -18.07 -6.40
CA LEU A 266 5.97 -16.62 -6.36
C LEU A 266 5.22 -16.13 -5.12
N LYS A 267 4.11 -16.78 -4.74
CA LYS A 267 3.38 -16.45 -3.51
C LYS A 267 4.20 -16.66 -2.26
N MET A 268 5.04 -17.71 -2.21
CA MET A 268 5.99 -17.90 -1.10
C MET A 268 7.03 -16.78 -1.06
N VAL A 269 7.54 -16.33 -2.21
CA VAL A 269 8.45 -15.18 -2.31
C VAL A 269 7.79 -13.91 -1.76
N VAL A 270 6.53 -13.64 -2.09
CA VAL A 270 5.79 -12.48 -1.59
C VAL A 270 5.54 -12.59 -0.07
N LYS A 271 5.15 -13.77 0.42
CA LYS A 271 4.98 -14.02 1.88
C LYS A 271 6.29 -13.76 2.63
N GLU A 272 7.41 -14.27 2.13
CA GLU A 272 8.72 -14.10 2.75
C GLU A 272 9.19 -12.63 2.72
N THR A 273 8.91 -11.94 1.62
CA THR A 273 9.15 -10.49 1.53
C THR A 273 8.37 -9.73 2.60
N LEU A 274 7.08 -10.03 2.77
CA LEU A 274 6.23 -9.37 3.77
C LEU A 274 6.60 -9.74 5.21
N ARG A 275 7.17 -10.93 5.43
CA ARG A 275 7.69 -11.35 6.74
C ARG A 275 8.91 -10.53 7.13
N LEU A 276 9.91 -10.43 6.23
CA LEU A 276 11.16 -9.71 6.50
C LEU A 276 11.01 -8.20 6.37
N HIS A 277 10.22 -7.74 5.42
CA HIS A 277 10.10 -6.32 5.08
C HIS A 277 8.63 -5.85 5.09
N PRO A 278 7.91 -5.97 6.23
CA PRO A 278 6.56 -5.47 6.32
C PRO A 278 6.54 -3.95 6.05
N PRO A 279 5.71 -3.46 5.10
CA PRO A 279 5.67 -2.03 4.76
C PRO A 279 5.36 -1.13 5.97
N ALA A 280 4.54 -1.61 6.90
CA ALA A 280 4.21 -0.93 8.14
C ALA A 280 4.75 -1.73 9.35
N PRO A 281 6.05 -1.57 9.72
CA PRO A 281 6.73 -2.43 10.69
C PRO A 281 6.16 -2.37 12.11
N LEU A 282 5.49 -1.27 12.47
CA LEU A 282 4.82 -1.09 13.75
C LEU A 282 3.29 -1.04 13.62
N LEU A 283 2.76 -1.37 12.44
CA LEU A 283 1.39 -1.13 12.01
C LEU A 283 0.99 0.35 12.19
N VAL A 284 -0.31 0.66 11.97
CA VAL A 284 -0.82 2.00 12.28
C VAL A 284 -0.98 2.12 13.80
N PRO A 285 -0.49 3.21 14.43
CA PRO A 285 -0.58 3.43 15.88
C PRO A 285 -2.03 3.34 16.38
N ARG A 286 -2.22 2.71 17.51
CA ARG A 286 -3.54 2.46 18.11
C ARG A 286 -3.62 3.07 19.51
N GLU A 287 -4.83 3.19 20.03
CA GLU A 287 -5.10 3.70 21.38
C GLU A 287 -6.14 2.81 22.06
N THR A 288 -5.94 2.48 23.34
CA THR A 288 -6.93 1.75 24.14
C THR A 288 -8.17 2.60 24.38
N MET A 289 -9.34 2.02 24.17
CA MET A 289 -10.63 2.68 24.46
C MET A 289 -10.98 2.58 25.94
N ASP A 290 -10.67 1.43 26.55
CA ASP A 290 -10.96 1.09 27.94
C ASP A 290 -9.69 0.61 28.64
N HIS A 291 -9.74 0.52 29.98
CA HIS A 291 -8.73 -0.15 30.78
C HIS A 291 -8.72 -1.65 30.45
N VAL A 292 -7.55 -2.20 30.19
CA VAL A 292 -7.40 -3.63 29.85
C VAL A 292 -6.20 -4.25 30.54
N LYS A 293 -6.28 -5.55 30.74
CA LYS A 293 -5.17 -6.34 31.26
C LYS A 293 -4.60 -7.24 30.18
N VAL A 294 -3.31 -7.11 29.90
CA VAL A 294 -2.59 -7.92 28.89
C VAL A 294 -1.40 -8.58 29.53
N LEU A 295 -1.36 -9.92 29.53
CA LEU A 295 -0.28 -10.72 30.12
C LEU A 295 0.05 -10.32 31.57
N GLY A 296 -0.96 -9.94 32.36
CA GLY A 296 -0.79 -9.51 33.75
C GLY A 296 -0.50 -8.01 33.93
N TYR A 297 -0.19 -7.27 32.87
CA TYR A 297 0.01 -5.82 32.93
C TYR A 297 -1.31 -5.07 32.82
N ASP A 298 -1.51 -4.10 33.68
CA ASP A 298 -2.64 -3.19 33.63
C ASP A 298 -2.33 -2.05 32.62
N ILE A 299 -3.16 -1.94 31.59
CA ILE A 299 -3.03 -0.91 30.53
C ILE A 299 -4.22 0.03 30.64
N PRO A 300 -4.00 1.29 31.07
CA PRO A 300 -5.05 2.27 31.17
C PRO A 300 -5.72 2.57 29.82
N SER A 301 -6.96 3.10 29.85
CA SER A 301 -7.55 3.72 28.65
C SER A 301 -6.67 4.88 28.13
N LYS A 302 -6.77 5.18 26.84
CA LYS A 302 -5.97 6.24 26.17
C LYS A 302 -4.46 5.93 26.09
N THR A 303 -4.06 4.68 26.30
CA THR A 303 -2.66 4.25 26.12
C THR A 303 -2.39 4.00 24.64
N ARG A 304 -1.31 4.57 24.12
CA ARG A 304 -0.82 4.29 22.76
C ARG A 304 -0.23 2.90 22.67
N ILE A 305 -0.59 2.18 21.60
CA ILE A 305 -0.13 0.81 21.36
C ILE A 305 0.45 0.72 19.95
N PHE A 306 1.64 0.13 19.86
CA PHE A 306 2.29 -0.25 18.62
C PHE A 306 2.43 -1.78 18.60
N VAL A 307 2.20 -2.38 17.45
CA VAL A 307 2.41 -3.82 17.23
C VAL A 307 3.63 -3.98 16.35
N ASN A 308 4.73 -4.48 16.92
CA ASN A 308 6.00 -4.63 16.23
C ASN A 308 6.01 -5.90 15.36
N VAL A 309 5.36 -5.83 14.19
CA VAL A 309 5.29 -6.95 13.25
C VAL A 309 6.64 -7.25 12.59
N TRP A 310 7.55 -6.28 12.55
CA TRP A 310 8.92 -6.49 12.09
C TRP A 310 9.67 -7.46 13.02
N ALA A 311 9.58 -7.26 14.34
CA ALA A 311 10.19 -8.17 15.31
C ALA A 311 9.51 -9.54 15.32
N MET A 312 8.17 -9.57 15.16
CA MET A 312 7.42 -10.82 15.09
C MET A 312 7.82 -11.68 13.90
N GLY A 313 8.04 -11.06 12.72
CA GLY A 313 8.53 -11.75 11.54
C GLY A 313 9.97 -12.29 11.69
N ARG A 314 10.69 -11.90 12.74
CA ARG A 314 12.08 -12.30 13.05
C ARG A 314 12.23 -13.05 14.37
N ASP A 315 11.12 -13.42 14.98
CA ASP A 315 11.16 -14.14 16.27
C ASP A 315 11.64 -15.59 16.06
N PRO A 316 12.80 -15.98 16.62
CA PRO A 316 13.31 -17.35 16.50
C PRO A 316 12.43 -18.41 17.19
N ALA A 317 11.50 -18.00 18.06
CA ALA A 317 10.51 -18.91 18.62
C ALA A 317 9.44 -19.34 17.60
N CYS A 318 9.24 -18.55 16.54
CA CYS A 318 8.26 -18.82 15.50
C CYS A 318 8.90 -19.20 14.15
N TRP A 319 10.13 -18.73 13.87
CA TRP A 319 10.76 -18.84 12.57
C TRP A 319 12.15 -19.47 12.65
N ASP A 320 12.35 -20.59 11.97
CA ASP A 320 13.70 -21.14 11.74
C ASP A 320 14.49 -20.20 10.84
N ARG A 321 15.78 -19.95 11.13
CA ARG A 321 16.65 -19.03 10.39
C ARG A 321 15.93 -17.69 10.10
N PRO A 322 15.53 -16.92 11.14
CA PRO A 322 14.59 -15.82 11.03
C PRO A 322 15.10 -14.65 10.18
N GLU A 323 16.40 -14.46 10.05
CA GLU A 323 17.02 -13.38 9.26
C GLU A 323 17.29 -13.76 7.80
N GLU A 324 17.13 -15.05 7.43
CA GLU A 324 17.35 -15.50 6.06
C GLU A 324 16.10 -15.31 5.19
N PHE A 325 16.29 -14.87 3.95
CA PHE A 325 15.26 -14.87 2.94
C PHE A 325 15.11 -16.26 2.34
N TYR A 326 14.14 -17.03 2.85
CA TYR A 326 13.92 -18.44 2.54
C TYR A 326 12.46 -18.72 2.27
N PRO A 327 11.97 -18.50 1.02
CA PRO A 327 10.55 -18.69 0.65
C PRO A 327 10.02 -20.10 0.91
N GLU A 328 10.89 -21.12 0.82
CA GLU A 328 10.55 -22.53 1.03
C GLU A 328 10.04 -22.82 2.44
N ARG A 329 10.24 -21.91 3.41
CA ARG A 329 9.60 -22.04 4.73
C ARG A 329 8.08 -22.10 4.71
N PHE A 330 7.48 -21.59 3.62
CA PHE A 330 6.03 -21.62 3.42
C PHE A 330 5.55 -22.85 2.63
N GLU A 331 6.45 -23.75 2.25
CA GLU A 331 6.08 -24.96 1.52
C GLU A 331 5.37 -25.94 2.46
N GLY A 332 4.17 -26.37 2.08
CA GLY A 332 3.39 -27.36 2.83
C GLY A 332 2.78 -26.87 4.14
N ILE A 333 2.80 -25.54 4.42
CA ILE A 333 2.15 -24.95 5.58
C ILE A 333 1.08 -23.94 5.18
N ASP A 334 0.03 -23.80 6.00
CA ASP A 334 -1.11 -22.93 5.75
C ASP A 334 -0.89 -21.49 6.26
N THR A 335 0.30 -21.15 6.75
CA THR A 335 0.57 -19.80 7.26
C THR A 335 0.34 -18.75 6.18
N ASP A 336 -0.55 -17.82 6.47
CA ASP A 336 -0.90 -16.72 5.58
C ASP A 336 -0.94 -15.37 6.31
N PHE A 337 -1.19 -14.32 5.56
CA PHE A 337 -1.24 -12.94 6.08
C PHE A 337 -2.67 -12.39 6.24
N TYR A 338 -3.70 -13.24 6.26
CA TYR A 338 -5.09 -12.82 6.42
C TYR A 338 -5.53 -12.59 7.87
N GLY A 339 -4.57 -12.54 8.81
CA GLY A 339 -4.79 -12.13 10.20
C GLY A 339 -5.17 -13.26 11.16
N SER A 340 -5.14 -14.52 10.70
CA SER A 340 -5.36 -15.73 11.53
C SER A 340 -4.05 -16.27 12.09
N HIS A 341 -2.93 -16.02 11.42
CA HIS A 341 -1.58 -16.45 11.78
C HIS A 341 -0.82 -15.27 12.41
N TYR A 342 -0.75 -15.28 13.76
CA TYR A 342 -0.21 -14.13 14.50
C TYR A 342 1.29 -13.92 14.35
N GLU A 343 2.01 -14.94 13.89
CA GLU A 343 3.42 -14.84 13.52
C GLU A 343 3.67 -14.04 12.23
N LEU A 344 2.64 -13.87 11.37
CA LEU A 344 2.73 -13.19 10.08
C LEU A 344 1.60 -12.17 9.90
N LEU A 345 1.78 -10.94 10.38
CA LEU A 345 0.76 -9.89 10.40
C LEU A 345 1.15 -8.62 9.61
N PRO A 346 1.65 -8.69 8.38
CA PRO A 346 2.03 -7.49 7.63
C PRO A 346 0.84 -6.57 7.34
N PHE A 347 -0.37 -7.11 7.31
CA PHE A 347 -1.63 -6.39 7.11
C PHE A 347 -2.41 -6.16 8.42
N GLY A 348 -1.83 -6.52 9.56
CA GLY A 348 -2.51 -6.50 10.85
C GLY A 348 -3.51 -7.63 11.02
N ALA A 349 -4.36 -7.53 12.04
CA ALA A 349 -5.40 -8.52 12.36
C ALA A 349 -6.63 -7.87 12.98
N GLY A 350 -7.70 -8.68 13.14
CA GLY A 350 -8.94 -8.30 13.80
C GLY A 350 -9.75 -7.26 13.04
N ARG A 351 -10.55 -6.48 13.74
CA ARG A 351 -11.50 -5.51 13.14
C ARG A 351 -10.83 -4.44 12.29
N ARG A 352 -9.56 -4.14 12.54
CA ARG A 352 -8.75 -3.11 11.86
C ARG A 352 -7.73 -3.69 10.88
N ILE A 353 -7.86 -4.96 10.52
CA ILE A 353 -7.05 -5.57 9.46
C ILE A 353 -7.17 -4.73 8.18
N CYS A 354 -6.13 -4.68 7.38
CA CYS A 354 -6.15 -3.99 6.09
C CYS A 354 -7.39 -4.42 5.26
N PRO A 355 -8.19 -3.48 4.78
CA PRO A 355 -9.38 -3.81 3.99
C PRO A 355 -9.05 -4.27 2.58
N ALA A 356 -7.86 -3.91 2.06
CA ALA A 356 -7.48 -4.07 0.66
C ALA A 356 -6.43 -5.17 0.45
N ILE A 357 -6.39 -6.21 1.31
CA ILE A 357 -5.44 -7.33 1.17
C ILE A 357 -5.50 -7.96 -0.23
N PRO A 358 -6.68 -8.30 -0.79
CA PRO A 358 -6.74 -8.90 -2.12
C PRO A 358 -6.15 -7.99 -3.21
N MET A 359 -6.39 -6.68 -3.14
CA MET A 359 -5.87 -5.73 -4.12
C MET A 359 -4.35 -5.59 -3.98
N GLY A 360 -3.83 -5.40 -2.76
CA GLY A 360 -2.40 -5.25 -2.51
C GLY A 360 -1.61 -6.50 -2.94
N ALA A 361 -2.10 -7.69 -2.58
CA ALA A 361 -1.48 -8.95 -2.98
C ALA A 361 -1.48 -9.10 -4.51
N THR A 362 -2.62 -8.87 -5.18
CA THR A 362 -2.73 -8.96 -6.65
C THR A 362 -1.77 -7.98 -7.34
N ILE A 363 -1.68 -6.73 -6.89
CA ILE A 363 -0.77 -5.73 -7.47
C ILE A 363 0.69 -6.22 -7.37
N VAL A 364 1.10 -6.67 -6.19
CA VAL A 364 2.48 -7.09 -5.95
C VAL A 364 2.80 -8.38 -6.73
N GLU A 365 1.96 -9.40 -6.62
CA GLU A 365 2.16 -10.68 -7.29
C GLU A 365 2.19 -10.53 -8.81
N PHE A 366 1.22 -9.80 -9.37
CA PHE A 366 1.13 -9.62 -10.82
C PHE A 366 2.29 -8.79 -11.39
N THR A 367 2.63 -7.67 -10.75
CA THR A 367 3.73 -6.83 -11.19
C THR A 367 5.05 -7.57 -11.11
N LEU A 368 5.31 -8.28 -10.00
CA LEU A 368 6.53 -9.06 -9.82
C LEU A 368 6.62 -10.20 -10.84
N ALA A 369 5.52 -10.95 -11.06
CA ALA A 369 5.45 -12.00 -12.07
C ALA A 369 5.78 -11.46 -13.47
N SER A 370 5.19 -10.34 -13.84
CA SER A 370 5.36 -9.73 -15.16
C SER A 370 6.79 -9.24 -15.39
N LEU A 371 7.42 -8.64 -14.39
CA LEU A 371 8.80 -8.18 -14.46
C LEU A 371 9.80 -9.36 -14.53
N LEU A 372 9.57 -10.42 -13.74
CA LEU A 372 10.43 -11.62 -13.74
C LEU A 372 10.23 -12.47 -15.01
N HIS A 373 9.04 -12.43 -15.61
CA HIS A 373 8.79 -13.07 -16.89
C HIS A 373 9.56 -12.39 -18.03
N SER A 374 9.44 -11.05 -18.09
CA SER A 374 9.86 -10.28 -19.26
C SER A 374 11.35 -9.97 -19.29
N PHE A 375 12.00 -9.95 -18.12
CA PHE A 375 13.39 -9.52 -18.02
C PHE A 375 14.23 -10.46 -17.15
N ASP A 376 15.51 -10.57 -17.54
CA ASP A 376 16.58 -10.91 -16.62
C ASP A 376 17.12 -9.61 -16.01
N TRP A 377 17.38 -9.63 -14.71
CA TRP A 377 17.73 -8.45 -13.94
C TRP A 377 19.16 -8.56 -13.42
N GLU A 378 19.99 -7.59 -13.73
CA GLU A 378 21.39 -7.55 -13.32
C GLU A 378 21.71 -6.24 -12.58
N LEU A 379 22.75 -6.28 -11.77
CA LEU A 379 23.30 -5.08 -11.16
C LEU A 379 24.10 -4.30 -12.21
N PRO A 380 24.20 -2.96 -12.10
CA PRO A 380 25.08 -2.17 -12.95
C PRO A 380 26.54 -2.63 -12.83
N ASP A 381 27.33 -2.42 -13.90
CA ASP A 381 28.75 -2.77 -13.95
C ASP A 381 29.50 -2.24 -12.72
N GLY A 382 30.30 -3.12 -12.11
CA GLY A 382 31.09 -2.82 -10.93
C GLY A 382 30.35 -2.88 -9.59
N VAL A 383 29.03 -3.10 -9.58
CA VAL A 383 28.24 -3.27 -8.36
C VAL A 383 28.05 -4.75 -8.04
N ARG A 384 28.43 -5.18 -6.85
CA ARG A 384 28.24 -6.57 -6.39
C ARG A 384 26.96 -6.69 -5.56
N LYS A 385 26.39 -7.89 -5.46
CA LYS A 385 25.19 -8.14 -4.67
C LYS A 385 25.37 -7.83 -3.16
N GLU A 386 26.59 -7.92 -2.66
CA GLU A 386 26.96 -7.56 -1.28
C GLU A 386 26.84 -6.05 -1.05
N ASP A 387 27.07 -5.24 -2.08
CA ASP A 387 27.02 -3.77 -2.02
C ASP A 387 25.56 -3.25 -2.06
N VAL A 388 24.59 -4.12 -2.37
CA VAL A 388 23.14 -3.75 -2.32
C VAL A 388 22.71 -3.55 -0.87
N SER A 389 22.59 -2.27 -0.49
CA SER A 389 22.14 -1.91 0.87
C SER A 389 20.73 -2.40 1.15
N MET A 390 20.52 -3.06 2.27
CA MET A 390 19.21 -3.44 2.80
C MET A 390 18.74 -2.51 3.93
N GLU A 391 19.38 -1.33 4.08
CA GLU A 391 18.96 -0.34 5.05
C GLU A 391 17.64 0.30 4.65
N GLY A 392 16.75 0.40 5.63
CA GLY A 392 15.47 1.09 5.49
C GLY A 392 15.43 2.43 6.24
N THR A 393 14.46 3.28 5.88
CA THR A 393 14.19 4.54 6.58
C THR A 393 13.04 4.36 7.55
N GLY A 394 13.21 4.85 8.78
CA GLY A 394 12.21 4.78 9.85
C GLY A 394 11.08 5.80 9.69
N ARG A 395 10.27 5.66 8.61
CA ARG A 395 9.00 6.38 8.43
C ARG A 395 7.83 5.45 8.75
N GLN A 396 6.60 5.95 8.66
CA GLN A 396 5.39 5.12 8.83
C GLN A 396 5.38 3.94 7.84
N VAL A 397 5.88 4.15 6.62
CA VAL A 397 6.18 3.10 5.66
C VAL A 397 7.70 2.91 5.60
N PHE A 398 8.14 1.67 5.76
CA PHE A 398 9.55 1.30 5.82
C PHE A 398 10.13 1.16 4.40
N CYS A 399 10.59 2.28 3.86
CA CYS A 399 11.18 2.36 2.53
C CYS A 399 12.68 2.06 2.54
N ARG A 400 13.22 1.63 1.42
CA ARG A 400 14.68 1.57 1.23
C ARG A 400 15.31 2.96 1.38
N LYS A 401 16.44 3.03 2.07
CA LYS A 401 17.20 4.28 2.28
C LYS A 401 17.91 4.74 1.00
N THR A 402 18.42 3.79 0.24
CA THR A 402 19.10 4.02 -1.03
C THR A 402 18.27 3.50 -2.21
N PRO A 403 18.19 4.24 -3.32
CA PRO A 403 17.53 3.76 -4.53
C PRO A 403 18.15 2.45 -5.04
N LEU A 404 17.33 1.60 -5.65
CA LEU A 404 17.77 0.38 -6.32
C LEU A 404 17.87 0.63 -7.83
N TYR A 405 19.06 0.48 -8.35
CA TYR A 405 19.35 0.56 -9.79
C TYR A 405 19.64 -0.82 -10.33
N LEU A 406 18.92 -1.23 -11.37
CA LEU A 406 19.11 -2.50 -12.04
C LEU A 406 19.10 -2.32 -13.57
N VAL A 407 19.76 -3.22 -14.27
CA VAL A 407 19.78 -3.30 -15.73
C VAL A 407 18.82 -4.42 -16.16
N PRO A 408 17.73 -4.11 -16.88
CA PRO A 408 16.83 -5.11 -17.43
C PRO A 408 17.35 -5.62 -18.77
N SER A 409 17.49 -6.93 -18.93
CA SER A 409 17.75 -7.60 -20.20
C SER A 409 16.50 -8.36 -20.64
N VAL A 410 16.00 -8.11 -21.85
CA VAL A 410 14.78 -8.74 -22.35
C VAL A 410 14.99 -10.24 -22.44
N TYR A 411 14.09 -11.01 -21.80
CA TYR A 411 14.10 -12.47 -21.92
C TYR A 411 13.54 -12.90 -23.27
N THR A 412 14.34 -13.66 -24.04
CA THR A 412 14.00 -14.06 -25.41
C THR A 412 13.49 -15.52 -25.55
N GLY A 413 13.36 -16.27 -24.43
CA GLY A 413 12.77 -17.60 -24.41
C GLY A 413 13.79 -18.73 -24.36
#